data_34fd5b4a2ec874a5a5b310655bd68e48
#
_entry.id   34fd5b4a2ec874a5a5b310655bd68e48
#
_cell.length_a   1.000
_cell.length_b   1.000
_cell.length_c   1.000
_cell.angle_alpha   90.00
_cell.angle_beta   90.00
_cell.angle_gamma   90.00
#
_symmetry.space_group_name_H-M   'P 1'
#
loop_
_entity.id
_entity.type
_entity.pdbx_description
1 polymer ?
#
loop_
_entity_poly.entity_id
_entity_poly.type
_entity_poly.pdbx_seq_one_letter_code
_entity_poly.pdbx_strand_id
1 'polypeptide(L)'
;RDRSPSRGLGDVYKRQVFSKEGKSGNWVSNNLPHFKKIIDEVAFLKAVHTDQFNHGPAQTFMFTGSARLGRPSLGSWVTYGLGSENANLPGFVVLTSGGAAPDAGKSVWGNGFLPSVYQGVHCRSKGDPVLYLSDPKGVNRSLKQKLIKSINDINLKEHEKFNDPEVLTRINQYEMAYKMQVSVPEVMDINNEPEYIHEMYGVKPGQESFANNCLLARKMVEKGVRFVQLYDYGWDAHGDNEGNSLTAGFLKKCQMMDRPVAALILDLKQRGLLEDTLVVWGGEFGRTPMQENRIGIGNLFVGRDHQGDAFTMWMAGGGIKKGVVHGKTDELGYTGIEGRVSVHDIHATILHLLGFDHEEFTYQFQGRPFRLTDVEGRVINEILS
;
A
#
# COMPACT_ATOMS: atom_id res chain seq x y z
N ARG A 1 -40.76 5.51 -20.77
CA ARG A 1 -40.31 4.33 -21.57
C ARG A 1 -38.96 3.91 -21.00
N ASP A 2 -39.02 2.87 -20.23
CA ASP A 2 -37.89 2.21 -19.58
C ASP A 2 -36.96 1.69 -20.68
N ARG A 3 -35.87 2.40 -20.96
CA ARG A 3 -34.77 1.86 -21.77
C ARG A 3 -33.96 0.97 -20.85
N SER A 4 -34.34 -0.29 -20.82
CA SER A 4 -33.54 -1.32 -20.16
C SER A 4 -32.12 -1.27 -20.75
N PRO A 5 -31.06 -0.97 -19.96
CA PRO A 5 -29.68 -1.10 -20.44
C PRO A 5 -29.45 -2.54 -20.89
N SER A 6 -28.51 -2.72 -21.82
CA SER A 6 -28.18 -4.03 -22.37
C SER A 6 -28.14 -5.10 -21.27
N ARG A 7 -28.64 -6.30 -21.52
CA ARG A 7 -28.85 -7.37 -20.50
C ARG A 7 -27.62 -7.61 -19.60
N GLY A 8 -26.39 -7.34 -20.08
CA GLY A 8 -25.16 -7.49 -19.31
C GLY A 8 -24.94 -6.43 -18.22
N LEU A 9 -25.33 -5.16 -18.43
CA LEU A 9 -25.20 -4.08 -17.46
C LEU A 9 -26.26 -4.18 -16.35
N GLY A 10 -27.50 -4.58 -16.69
CA GLY A 10 -28.61 -4.69 -15.75
C GLY A 10 -28.38 -5.70 -14.62
N ASP A 11 -27.68 -6.79 -14.89
CA ASP A 11 -27.42 -7.83 -13.89
C ASP A 11 -26.33 -7.44 -12.88
N VAL A 12 -25.35 -6.63 -13.29
CA VAL A 12 -24.27 -6.16 -12.40
C VAL A 12 -24.79 -5.03 -11.51
N TYR A 13 -25.56 -4.09 -12.03
CA TYR A 13 -26.11 -2.97 -11.25
C TYR A 13 -27.19 -3.41 -10.25
N LYS A 14 -27.95 -4.45 -10.54
CA LYS A 14 -29.00 -4.94 -9.64
C LYS A 14 -28.47 -5.69 -8.40
N ARG A 15 -27.19 -6.09 -8.38
CA ARG A 15 -26.61 -6.89 -7.29
C ARG A 15 -25.90 -6.06 -6.22
N GLN A 16 -25.54 -4.83 -6.52
CA GLN A 16 -24.90 -3.92 -5.56
C GLN A 16 -25.89 -2.81 -5.19
N VAL A 17 -26.24 -2.75 -3.92
CA VAL A 17 -27.03 -1.68 -3.36
C VAL A 17 -26.08 -0.68 -2.72
N PHE A 18 -26.27 0.59 -3.02
CA PHE A 18 -25.53 1.69 -2.41
C PHE A 18 -26.45 2.53 -1.55
N SER A 19 -25.95 3.02 -0.44
CA SER A 19 -26.65 3.96 0.44
C SER A 19 -25.77 5.18 0.70
N LYS A 20 -26.41 6.33 0.96
CA LYS A 20 -25.73 7.52 1.44
C LYS A 20 -25.50 7.37 2.94
N GLU A 21 -24.26 7.52 3.38
CA GLU A 21 -23.87 7.26 4.75
C GLU A 21 -23.10 8.45 5.34
N GLY A 22 -23.07 8.52 6.67
CA GLY A 22 -22.40 9.56 7.42
C GLY A 22 -22.98 10.96 7.25
N LYS A 23 -22.31 11.94 7.82
CA LYS A 23 -22.64 13.37 7.68
C LYS A 23 -22.30 13.91 6.30
N SER A 24 -21.26 13.35 5.68
CA SER A 24 -20.83 13.68 4.31
C SER A 24 -21.85 13.28 3.25
N GLY A 25 -22.74 12.31 3.55
CA GLY A 25 -23.72 11.80 2.60
C GLY A 25 -23.10 11.06 1.41
N ASN A 26 -21.91 10.53 1.58
CA ASN A 26 -21.19 9.79 0.53
C ASN A 26 -21.81 8.42 0.30
N TRP A 27 -21.76 7.97 -0.97
CA TRP A 27 -22.29 6.68 -1.35
C TRP A 27 -21.34 5.54 -0.97
N VAL A 28 -21.87 4.52 -0.28
CA VAL A 28 -21.14 3.30 0.10
C VAL A 28 -21.94 2.08 -0.34
N SER A 29 -21.24 1.08 -0.88
CA SER A 29 -21.84 -0.22 -1.19
C SER A 29 -22.22 -0.98 0.08
N ASN A 30 -23.35 -1.68 0.06
CA ASN A 30 -23.76 -2.56 1.15
C ASN A 30 -22.81 -3.76 1.37
N ASN A 31 -21.90 -4.02 0.45
CA ASN A 31 -20.82 -5.00 0.61
C ASN A 31 -19.76 -4.55 1.62
N LEU A 32 -19.79 -3.28 2.06
CA LEU A 32 -18.82 -2.65 2.96
C LEU A 32 -19.51 -2.05 4.21
N PRO A 33 -20.17 -2.87 5.04
CA PRO A 33 -20.96 -2.38 6.20
C PRO A 33 -20.10 -1.72 7.29
N HIS A 34 -18.83 -2.12 7.45
CA HIS A 34 -17.94 -1.49 8.43
C HIS A 34 -17.34 -0.18 7.92
N PHE A 35 -17.07 -0.07 6.62
CA PHE A 35 -16.56 1.15 5.99
C PHE A 35 -17.50 2.35 6.19
N LYS A 36 -18.81 2.12 6.31
CA LYS A 36 -19.80 3.14 6.64
C LYS A 36 -19.44 3.93 7.91
N LYS A 37 -18.75 3.31 8.87
CA LYS A 37 -18.36 3.93 10.14
C LYS A 37 -17.22 4.95 10.00
N ILE A 38 -16.46 4.88 8.91
CA ILE A 38 -15.30 5.75 8.63
C ILE A 38 -15.51 6.67 7.44
N ILE A 39 -16.69 6.66 6.83
CA ILE A 39 -16.97 7.40 5.58
C ILE A 39 -16.70 8.90 5.71
N ASP A 40 -16.94 9.47 6.88
CA ASP A 40 -16.70 10.88 7.17
C ASP A 40 -15.22 11.22 7.41
N GLU A 41 -14.34 10.24 7.61
CA GLU A 41 -12.90 10.44 7.80
C GLU A 41 -12.11 10.37 6.47
N VAL A 42 -12.77 9.99 5.38
CA VAL A 42 -12.14 9.61 4.12
C VAL A 42 -12.36 10.69 3.04
N ALA A 43 -11.32 11.01 2.28
CA ALA A 43 -11.42 11.74 1.02
C ALA A 43 -11.37 10.77 -0.17
N PHE A 44 -12.34 10.81 -1.05
CA PHE A 44 -12.39 9.99 -2.26
C PHE A 44 -11.82 10.72 -3.47
N LEU A 45 -10.99 10.03 -4.23
CA LEU A 45 -10.50 10.40 -5.56
C LEU A 45 -11.20 9.50 -6.58
N LYS A 46 -12.23 10.00 -7.28
CA LYS A 46 -13.09 9.16 -8.15
C LYS A 46 -12.66 9.09 -9.60
N ALA A 47 -11.77 9.94 -10.04
CA ALA A 47 -11.31 10.01 -11.42
C ALA A 47 -9.80 9.82 -11.51
N VAL A 48 -9.26 8.87 -10.73
CA VAL A 48 -7.87 8.46 -10.83
C VAL A 48 -7.67 7.72 -12.15
N HIS A 49 -6.55 7.97 -12.84
CA HIS A 49 -6.23 7.31 -14.09
C HIS A 49 -4.76 6.91 -14.18
N THR A 50 -4.51 5.91 -15.01
CA THR A 50 -3.17 5.40 -15.35
C THR A 50 -3.12 5.01 -16.82
N ASP A 51 -1.95 5.11 -17.43
CA ASP A 51 -1.72 4.66 -18.81
C ASP A 51 -1.48 3.15 -18.92
N GLN A 52 -1.47 2.46 -17.78
CA GLN A 52 -1.16 1.05 -17.69
C GLN A 52 -2.42 0.21 -17.49
N PHE A 53 -2.51 -0.92 -18.18
CA PHE A 53 -3.66 -1.83 -18.09
C PHE A 53 -3.28 -3.27 -17.73
N ASN A 54 -1.99 -3.57 -17.56
CA ASN A 54 -1.45 -4.84 -17.08
C ASN A 54 -0.90 -4.70 -15.67
N HIS A 55 -1.12 -5.69 -14.80
CA HIS A 55 -0.75 -5.66 -13.39
C HIS A 55 0.72 -5.30 -13.14
N GLY A 56 1.67 -6.02 -13.71
CA GLY A 56 3.09 -5.77 -13.48
C GLY A 56 3.53 -4.34 -13.79
N PRO A 57 3.33 -3.82 -15.01
CA PRO A 57 3.64 -2.43 -15.34
C PRO A 57 2.83 -1.40 -14.54
N ALA A 58 1.53 -1.64 -14.30
CA ALA A 58 0.67 -0.73 -13.55
C ALA A 58 1.08 -0.64 -12.08
N GLN A 59 1.39 -1.77 -11.43
CA GLN A 59 1.92 -1.82 -10.07
C GLN A 59 3.28 -1.11 -10.00
N THR A 60 4.17 -1.39 -10.97
CA THR A 60 5.47 -0.71 -11.03
C THR A 60 5.27 0.81 -11.12
N PHE A 61 4.38 1.27 -11.99
CA PHE A 61 4.06 2.69 -12.14
C PHE A 61 3.46 3.30 -10.88
N MET A 62 2.47 2.64 -10.27
CA MET A 62 1.81 3.10 -9.04
C MET A 62 2.80 3.28 -7.89
N PHE A 63 3.82 2.44 -7.78
CA PHE A 63 4.73 2.49 -6.64
C PHE A 63 6.07 3.17 -6.92
N THR A 64 6.44 3.41 -8.17
CA THR A 64 7.76 3.99 -8.52
C THR A 64 7.68 5.25 -9.41
N GLY A 65 6.47 5.66 -9.84
CA GLY A 65 6.28 6.74 -10.79
C GLY A 65 6.78 6.43 -12.21
N SER A 66 7.07 5.15 -12.51
CA SER A 66 7.51 4.72 -13.84
C SER A 66 7.09 3.27 -14.09
N ALA A 67 6.56 2.99 -15.26
CA ALA A 67 6.30 1.60 -15.68
C ALA A 67 7.58 0.80 -15.97
N ARG A 68 8.75 1.45 -16.01
CA ARG A 68 10.05 0.83 -16.23
C ARG A 68 10.69 0.42 -14.91
N LEU A 69 11.26 -0.77 -14.89
CA LEU A 69 12.01 -1.28 -13.73
C LEU A 69 13.26 -0.43 -13.44
N GLY A 70 13.75 -0.49 -12.21
CA GLY A 70 14.99 0.16 -11.78
C GLY A 70 14.80 1.52 -11.11
N ARG A 71 13.58 2.05 -11.03
CA ARG A 71 13.26 3.27 -10.24
C ARG A 71 13.00 2.91 -8.77
N PRO A 72 13.37 3.80 -7.83
CA PRO A 72 13.04 3.61 -6.42
C PRO A 72 11.52 3.66 -6.18
N SER A 73 11.06 2.83 -5.26
CA SER A 73 9.66 2.86 -4.82
C SER A 73 9.35 4.10 -3.97
N LEU A 74 8.07 4.48 -3.87
CA LEU A 74 7.57 5.56 -3.02
C LEU A 74 8.09 5.44 -1.58
N GLY A 75 8.00 4.23 -0.97
CA GLY A 75 8.53 4.01 0.39
C GLY A 75 10.05 4.20 0.48
N SER A 76 10.80 3.88 -0.57
CA SER A 76 12.24 4.15 -0.63
C SER A 76 12.54 5.65 -0.73
N TRP A 77 11.77 6.41 -1.50
CA TRP A 77 11.87 7.87 -1.54
C TRP A 77 11.53 8.51 -0.19
N VAL A 78 10.44 8.08 0.44
CA VAL A 78 10.03 8.60 1.76
C VAL A 78 11.09 8.35 2.81
N THR A 79 11.66 7.14 2.86
CA THR A 79 12.72 6.80 3.82
C THR A 79 14.06 7.46 3.49
N TYR A 80 14.34 7.72 2.22
CA TYR A 80 15.50 8.53 1.80
C TYR A 80 15.40 9.97 2.32
N GLY A 81 14.23 10.59 2.24
CA GLY A 81 14.03 11.97 2.68
C GLY A 81 13.89 12.15 4.19
N LEU A 82 13.10 11.29 4.85
CA LEU A 82 12.75 11.44 6.27
C LEU A 82 13.50 10.51 7.21
N GLY A 83 14.14 9.46 6.69
CA GLY A 83 14.72 8.42 7.53
C GLY A 83 13.67 7.62 8.30
N SER A 84 14.08 7.10 9.46
CA SER A 84 13.22 6.37 10.40
C SER A 84 13.25 7.05 11.77
N GLU A 85 12.10 7.11 12.42
CA GLU A 85 12.02 7.58 13.83
C GLU A 85 12.46 6.51 14.82
N ASN A 86 12.47 5.25 14.39
CA ASN A 86 12.88 4.12 15.20
C ASN A 86 14.25 3.59 14.76
N ALA A 87 15.24 3.67 15.64
CA ALA A 87 16.59 3.18 15.36
C ALA A 87 16.71 1.64 15.34
N ASN A 88 15.68 0.90 15.75
CA ASN A 88 15.69 -0.55 15.91
C ASN A 88 14.75 -1.28 14.93
N LEU A 89 13.95 -0.54 14.16
CA LEU A 89 13.04 -1.06 13.15
C LEU A 89 13.37 -0.46 11.78
N PRO A 90 13.09 -1.18 10.68
CA PRO A 90 13.24 -0.61 9.35
C PRO A 90 12.32 0.61 9.19
N GLY A 91 12.78 1.63 8.47
CA GLY A 91 11.93 2.77 8.14
C GLY A 91 10.81 2.43 7.16
N PHE A 92 11.00 1.38 6.35
CA PHE A 92 10.04 0.90 5.37
C PHE A 92 9.77 -0.61 5.52
N VAL A 93 8.54 -0.97 5.87
CA VAL A 93 8.08 -2.35 6.06
C VAL A 93 6.99 -2.71 5.04
N VAL A 94 7.06 -3.93 4.53
CA VAL A 94 6.10 -4.49 3.57
C VAL A 94 5.44 -5.74 4.15
N LEU A 95 4.11 -5.81 4.06
CA LEU A 95 3.30 -6.95 4.47
C LEU A 95 2.45 -7.43 3.30
N THR A 96 2.38 -8.74 3.09
CA THR A 96 1.58 -9.35 2.01
C THR A 96 0.54 -10.30 2.57
N SER A 97 -0.59 -10.41 1.89
CA SER A 97 -1.67 -11.36 2.16
C SER A 97 -2.34 -11.83 0.88
N GLY A 98 -3.29 -12.77 0.98
CA GLY A 98 -4.01 -13.28 -0.19
C GLY A 98 -3.30 -14.43 -0.92
N GLY A 99 -2.16 -14.92 -0.42
CA GLY A 99 -1.51 -16.14 -0.89
C GLY A 99 -0.48 -15.94 -2.00
N ALA A 100 -0.33 -14.73 -2.56
CA ALA A 100 0.70 -14.40 -3.55
C ALA A 100 1.29 -13.01 -3.32
N ALA A 101 2.47 -12.78 -3.88
CA ALA A 101 3.08 -11.46 -3.98
C ALA A 101 2.48 -10.67 -5.16
N PRO A 102 2.63 -9.33 -5.20
CA PRO A 102 2.30 -8.54 -6.37
C PRO A 102 3.03 -9.03 -7.64
N ASP A 103 2.39 -8.89 -8.81
CA ASP A 103 2.96 -9.37 -10.08
C ASP A 103 4.27 -8.66 -10.44
N ALA A 104 4.41 -7.39 -10.06
CA ALA A 104 5.67 -6.64 -10.21
C ALA A 104 6.78 -7.09 -9.22
N GLY A 105 6.48 -8.03 -8.33
CA GLY A 105 7.43 -8.60 -7.37
C GLY A 105 8.07 -7.56 -6.47
N LYS A 106 9.37 -7.72 -6.22
CA LYS A 106 10.13 -6.84 -5.32
C LYS A 106 10.36 -5.43 -5.86
N SER A 107 10.09 -5.15 -7.14
CA SER A 107 10.29 -3.82 -7.72
C SER A 107 9.43 -2.75 -7.04
N VAL A 108 8.23 -3.11 -6.55
CA VAL A 108 7.30 -2.18 -5.92
C VAL A 108 7.64 -1.78 -4.47
N TRP A 109 8.72 -2.35 -3.90
CA TRP A 109 9.33 -1.90 -2.64
C TRP A 109 10.86 -1.85 -2.71
N GLY A 110 11.41 -1.92 -3.92
CA GLY A 110 12.84 -1.85 -4.17
C GLY A 110 13.40 -0.43 -4.06
N ASN A 111 14.69 -0.37 -3.74
CA ASN A 111 15.43 0.89 -3.67
C ASN A 111 15.78 1.47 -5.04
N GLY A 112 15.64 0.72 -6.13
CA GLY A 112 16.08 1.16 -7.47
C GLY A 112 17.54 1.62 -7.46
N PHE A 113 17.77 2.86 -7.86
CA PHE A 113 19.11 3.48 -7.86
C PHE A 113 19.46 4.20 -6.54
N LEU A 114 18.55 4.26 -5.56
CA LEU A 114 18.90 4.74 -4.22
C LEU A 114 19.75 3.70 -3.47
N PRO A 115 20.55 4.10 -2.46
CA PRO A 115 21.24 3.16 -1.60
C PRO A 115 20.30 2.09 -1.01
N SER A 116 20.81 0.85 -0.92
CA SER A 116 19.99 -0.31 -0.55
C SER A 116 19.43 -0.27 0.89
N VAL A 117 19.93 0.63 1.74
CA VAL A 117 19.39 0.87 3.10
C VAL A 117 17.95 1.39 3.07
N TYR A 118 17.49 1.99 1.98
CA TYR A 118 16.14 2.52 1.82
C TYR A 118 15.13 1.53 1.24
N GLN A 119 15.58 0.29 0.94
CA GLN A 119 14.69 -0.76 0.44
C GLN A 119 13.67 -1.19 1.49
N GLY A 120 12.45 -1.50 1.06
CA GLY A 120 11.42 -2.06 1.93
C GLY A 120 11.79 -3.46 2.43
N VAL A 121 11.58 -3.69 3.73
CA VAL A 121 11.78 -4.99 4.38
C VAL A 121 10.46 -5.75 4.37
N HIS A 122 10.42 -6.84 3.63
CA HIS A 122 9.24 -7.72 3.59
C HIS A 122 9.16 -8.57 4.86
N CYS A 123 8.16 -8.29 5.69
CA CYS A 123 7.85 -9.05 6.90
C CYS A 123 6.70 -10.02 6.63
N ARG A 124 6.84 -11.25 7.13
CA ARG A 124 5.80 -12.27 7.04
C ARG A 124 4.95 -12.24 8.31
N SER A 125 3.65 -12.33 8.16
CA SER A 125 2.70 -12.37 9.29
C SER A 125 2.60 -13.74 9.97
N LYS A 126 3.35 -14.75 9.46
CA LYS A 126 3.42 -16.11 10.03
C LYS A 126 4.83 -16.68 9.95
N GLY A 127 5.23 -17.41 10.99
CA GLY A 127 6.57 -17.96 11.14
C GLY A 127 7.59 -16.89 11.51
N ASP A 128 8.86 -17.06 11.11
CA ASP A 128 9.87 -16.03 11.30
C ASP A 128 9.49 -14.77 10.52
N PRO A 129 9.28 -13.63 11.17
CA PRO A 129 8.81 -12.40 10.52
C PRO A 129 9.72 -11.95 9.37
N VAL A 130 11.03 -12.10 9.52
CA VAL A 130 12.03 -11.83 8.48
C VAL A 130 12.91 -13.06 8.35
N LEU A 131 13.17 -13.49 7.11
CA LEU A 131 14.03 -14.63 6.84
C LEU A 131 15.44 -14.37 7.38
N TYR A 132 16.06 -15.42 7.93
CA TYR A 132 17.43 -15.38 8.47
C TYR A 132 17.66 -14.43 9.65
N LEU A 133 16.58 -14.03 10.34
CA LEU A 133 16.70 -13.22 11.55
C LEU A 133 17.22 -14.03 12.74
N SER A 134 16.86 -15.31 12.82
CA SER A 134 17.33 -16.21 13.88
C SER A 134 18.81 -16.54 13.77
N ASP A 135 19.49 -16.65 14.91
CA ASP A 135 20.89 -17.01 14.93
C ASP A 135 21.09 -18.49 14.57
N PRO A 136 22.16 -18.84 13.82
CA PRO A 136 22.52 -20.22 13.57
C PRO A 136 22.78 -20.96 14.88
N LYS A 137 22.57 -22.28 14.89
CA LYS A 137 22.88 -23.14 16.05
C LYS A 137 24.33 -22.91 16.50
N GLY A 138 24.51 -22.64 17.80
CA GLY A 138 25.82 -22.41 18.40
C GLY A 138 26.30 -20.95 18.40
N VAL A 139 25.58 -20.04 17.76
CA VAL A 139 25.87 -18.60 17.81
C VAL A 139 24.92 -17.96 18.82
N ASN A 140 25.45 -17.43 19.89
CA ASN A 140 24.68 -16.62 20.83
C ASN A 140 24.80 -15.13 20.48
N ARG A 141 23.89 -14.32 21.04
CA ARG A 141 23.82 -12.89 20.75
C ARG A 141 25.13 -12.11 20.98
N SER A 142 25.86 -12.44 22.07
CA SER A 142 27.16 -11.80 22.36
C SER A 142 28.20 -12.12 21.31
N LEU A 143 28.26 -13.38 20.85
CA LEU A 143 29.17 -13.79 19.77
C LEU A 143 28.81 -13.10 18.47
N LYS A 144 27.52 -13.03 18.12
CA LYS A 144 27.05 -12.32 16.91
C LYS A 144 27.40 -10.85 16.94
N GLN A 145 27.20 -10.18 18.09
CA GLN A 145 27.57 -8.76 18.25
C GLN A 145 29.07 -8.54 18.01
N LYS A 146 29.93 -9.41 18.56
CA LYS A 146 31.38 -9.36 18.31
C LYS A 146 31.71 -9.57 16.84
N LEU A 147 31.02 -10.51 16.19
CA LEU A 147 31.24 -10.84 14.79
C LEU A 147 30.84 -9.67 13.87
N ILE A 148 29.68 -9.05 14.11
CA ILE A 148 29.23 -7.86 13.38
C ILE A 148 30.21 -6.71 13.60
N LYS A 149 30.65 -6.46 14.84
CA LYS A 149 31.64 -5.44 15.12
C LYS A 149 32.94 -5.68 14.35
N SER A 150 33.44 -6.92 14.34
CA SER A 150 34.68 -7.25 13.60
C SER A 150 34.52 -7.07 12.07
N ILE A 151 33.33 -7.43 11.52
CA ILE A 151 33.01 -7.20 10.10
C ILE A 151 32.96 -5.70 9.81
N ASN A 152 32.32 -4.92 10.69
CA ASN A 152 32.23 -3.46 10.53
C ASN A 152 33.60 -2.80 10.63
N ASP A 153 34.49 -3.25 11.53
CA ASP A 153 35.84 -2.74 11.67
C ASP A 153 36.67 -3.00 10.38
N ILE A 154 36.47 -4.16 9.72
CA ILE A 154 37.10 -4.49 8.42
C ILE A 154 36.54 -3.60 7.32
N ASN A 155 35.21 -3.47 7.25
CA ASN A 155 34.51 -2.63 6.27
C ASN A 155 34.93 -1.15 6.39
N LEU A 156 35.07 -0.62 7.61
CA LEU A 156 35.53 0.76 7.81
C LEU A 156 36.94 0.99 7.26
N LYS A 157 37.88 0.04 7.46
CA LYS A 157 39.21 0.10 6.87
C LYS A 157 39.16 0.06 5.34
N GLU A 158 38.26 -0.70 4.77
CA GLU A 158 38.04 -0.76 3.33
C GLU A 158 37.48 0.57 2.80
N HIS A 159 36.50 1.16 3.53
CA HIS A 159 35.96 2.48 3.21
C HIS A 159 37.05 3.57 3.27
N GLU A 160 37.87 3.60 4.31
CA GLU A 160 39.02 4.54 4.41
C GLU A 160 39.98 4.44 3.23
N LYS A 161 40.13 3.26 2.66
CA LYS A 161 41.06 3.02 1.53
C LYS A 161 40.44 3.37 0.17
N PHE A 162 39.17 3.07 -0.04
CA PHE A 162 38.52 3.16 -1.36
C PHE A 162 37.48 4.24 -1.46
N ASN A 163 37.03 4.83 -0.32
CA ASN A 163 35.98 5.83 -0.21
C ASN A 163 34.66 5.42 -0.91
N ASP A 164 34.33 4.11 -0.85
CA ASP A 164 33.13 3.55 -1.44
C ASP A 164 31.93 3.74 -0.48
N PRO A 165 30.89 4.52 -0.82
CA PRO A 165 29.73 4.77 0.04
C PRO A 165 28.88 3.51 0.28
N GLU A 166 28.91 2.49 -0.59
CA GLU A 166 28.21 1.22 -0.39
C GLU A 166 28.74 0.42 0.80
N VAL A 167 29.98 0.65 1.19
CA VAL A 167 30.56 0.03 2.39
C VAL A 167 29.85 0.52 3.66
N LEU A 168 29.57 1.81 3.77
CA LEU A 168 28.80 2.38 4.89
C LEU A 168 27.35 1.86 4.89
N THR A 169 26.74 1.74 3.72
CA THR A 169 25.42 1.13 3.56
C THR A 169 25.40 -0.31 4.10
N ARG A 170 26.42 -1.10 3.78
CA ARG A 170 26.57 -2.49 4.26
C ARG A 170 26.74 -2.58 5.77
N ILE A 171 27.51 -1.68 6.37
CA ILE A 171 27.64 -1.57 7.84
C ILE A 171 26.28 -1.33 8.47
N ASN A 172 25.55 -0.32 7.98
CA ASN A 172 24.22 0.02 8.48
C ASN A 172 23.22 -1.14 8.35
N GLN A 173 23.29 -1.91 7.26
CA GLN A 173 22.46 -3.09 7.05
C GLN A 173 22.75 -4.20 8.08
N TYR A 174 24.01 -4.49 8.38
CA TYR A 174 24.36 -5.49 9.40
C TYR A 174 23.89 -5.06 10.80
N GLU A 175 24.07 -3.80 11.16
CA GLU A 175 23.59 -3.27 12.43
C GLU A 175 22.07 -3.30 12.53
N MET A 176 21.37 -2.88 11.48
CA MET A 176 19.91 -2.93 11.42
C MET A 176 19.42 -4.38 11.54
N ALA A 177 19.98 -5.31 10.79
CA ALA A 177 19.62 -6.72 10.87
C ALA A 177 19.80 -7.30 12.29
N TYR A 178 20.86 -6.89 13.01
CA TYR A 178 21.09 -7.29 14.39
C TYR A 178 20.04 -6.72 15.35
N LYS A 179 19.69 -5.45 15.20
CA LYS A 179 18.66 -4.78 16.02
C LYS A 179 17.27 -5.38 15.76
N MET A 180 16.96 -5.66 14.50
CA MET A 180 15.69 -6.27 14.08
C MET A 180 15.42 -7.64 14.69
N GLN A 181 16.45 -8.41 15.05
CA GLN A 181 16.29 -9.74 15.69
C GLN A 181 15.44 -9.73 16.97
N VAL A 182 15.43 -8.61 17.67
CA VAL A 182 14.64 -8.43 18.90
C VAL A 182 13.38 -7.62 18.65
N SER A 183 13.53 -6.50 17.95
CA SER A 183 12.44 -5.52 17.80
C SER A 183 11.35 -5.99 16.85
N VAL A 184 11.70 -6.71 15.78
CA VAL A 184 10.70 -7.19 14.81
C VAL A 184 9.80 -8.28 15.43
N PRO A 185 10.31 -9.35 16.08
CA PRO A 185 9.44 -10.33 16.74
C PRO A 185 8.49 -9.70 17.77
N GLU A 186 8.96 -8.71 18.55
CA GLU A 186 8.13 -8.00 19.53
C GLU A 186 6.96 -7.24 18.87
N VAL A 187 7.23 -6.50 17.80
CA VAL A 187 6.19 -5.74 17.09
C VAL A 187 5.24 -6.66 16.33
N MET A 188 5.77 -7.75 15.75
CA MET A 188 4.99 -8.73 14.99
C MET A 188 4.13 -9.65 15.87
N ASP A 189 4.37 -9.70 17.17
CA ASP A 189 3.55 -10.46 18.10
C ASP A 189 2.25 -9.68 18.40
N ILE A 190 1.13 -10.17 17.85
CA ILE A 190 -0.20 -9.63 18.11
C ILE A 190 -0.92 -10.31 19.27
N ASN A 191 -0.35 -11.37 19.88
CA ASN A 191 -1.01 -12.11 20.97
C ASN A 191 -1.17 -11.24 22.22
N ASN A 192 -0.31 -10.25 22.40
CA ASN A 192 -0.34 -9.35 23.55
C ASN A 192 -1.34 -8.19 23.42
N GLU A 193 -2.02 -8.07 22.28
CA GLU A 193 -3.10 -7.09 22.12
C GLU A 193 -4.34 -7.52 22.91
N PRO A 194 -5.09 -6.59 23.52
CA PRO A 194 -6.33 -6.88 24.22
C PRO A 194 -7.37 -7.54 23.30
N GLU A 195 -8.22 -8.41 23.85
CA GLU A 195 -9.25 -9.14 23.11
C GLU A 195 -10.16 -8.20 22.30
N TYR A 196 -10.55 -7.05 22.87
CA TYR A 196 -11.39 -6.08 22.13
C TYR A 196 -10.72 -5.53 20.86
N ILE A 197 -9.38 -5.49 20.81
CA ILE A 197 -8.62 -5.13 19.60
C ILE A 197 -8.68 -6.28 18.60
N HIS A 198 -8.49 -7.52 19.05
CA HIS A 198 -8.65 -8.70 18.18
C HIS A 198 -10.05 -8.72 17.55
N GLU A 199 -11.08 -8.50 18.37
CA GLU A 199 -12.45 -8.39 17.88
C GLU A 199 -12.65 -7.23 16.93
N MET A 200 -12.12 -6.02 17.26
CA MET A 200 -12.25 -4.84 16.44
C MET A 200 -11.74 -5.07 15.00
N TYR A 201 -10.56 -5.65 14.86
CA TYR A 201 -9.95 -5.96 13.55
C TYR A 201 -10.49 -7.25 12.92
N GLY A 202 -11.08 -8.15 13.70
CA GLY A 202 -11.46 -9.49 13.27
C GLY A 202 -10.27 -10.41 13.06
N VAL A 203 -9.19 -10.18 13.81
CA VAL A 203 -7.98 -11.00 13.73
C VAL A 203 -8.11 -12.29 14.53
N LYS A 204 -7.34 -13.29 14.10
CA LYS A 204 -7.12 -14.53 14.85
C LYS A 204 -5.62 -14.72 14.98
N PRO A 205 -5.05 -14.57 16.19
CA PRO A 205 -3.62 -14.78 16.41
C PRO A 205 -3.17 -16.15 15.87
N GLY A 206 -1.97 -16.17 15.26
CA GLY A 206 -1.41 -17.38 14.66
C GLY A 206 -1.94 -17.73 13.26
N GLN A 207 -2.93 -16.99 12.72
CA GLN A 207 -3.41 -17.15 11.35
C GLN A 207 -2.94 -15.97 10.49
N GLU A 208 -2.49 -16.28 9.28
CA GLU A 208 -2.14 -15.26 8.29
C GLU A 208 -3.42 -14.67 7.67
N SER A 209 -3.55 -13.33 7.69
CA SER A 209 -4.70 -12.65 7.11
C SER A 209 -4.42 -11.18 6.82
N PHE A 210 -5.22 -10.57 5.95
CA PHE A 210 -5.19 -9.12 5.74
C PHE A 210 -5.53 -8.34 7.03
N ALA A 211 -6.41 -8.88 7.86
CA ALA A 211 -6.76 -8.28 9.15
C ALA A 211 -5.54 -8.21 10.09
N ASN A 212 -4.74 -9.28 10.15
CA ASN A 212 -3.49 -9.26 10.92
C ASN A 212 -2.53 -8.19 10.39
N ASN A 213 -2.41 -8.05 9.05
CA ASN A 213 -1.56 -7.03 8.46
C ASN A 213 -2.03 -5.60 8.80
N CYS A 214 -3.33 -5.34 8.83
CA CYS A 214 -3.86 -4.03 9.28
C CYS A 214 -3.51 -3.74 10.75
N LEU A 215 -3.66 -4.73 11.63
CA LEU A 215 -3.28 -4.57 13.05
C LEU A 215 -1.77 -4.38 13.21
N LEU A 216 -0.96 -5.14 12.46
CA LEU A 216 0.51 -4.97 12.44
C LEU A 216 0.91 -3.61 11.91
N ALA A 217 0.24 -3.07 10.89
CA ALA A 217 0.50 -1.73 10.38
C ALA A 217 0.30 -0.67 11.46
N ARG A 218 -0.80 -0.73 12.23
CA ARG A 218 -1.02 0.16 13.37
C ARG A 218 0.10 0.05 14.41
N LYS A 219 0.48 -1.17 14.79
CA LYS A 219 1.59 -1.40 15.75
C LYS A 219 2.92 -0.83 15.26
N MET A 220 3.22 -0.99 13.96
CA MET A 220 4.44 -0.47 13.35
C MET A 220 4.46 1.05 13.35
N VAL A 221 3.36 1.69 12.96
CA VAL A 221 3.21 3.16 13.02
C VAL A 221 3.39 3.66 14.45
N GLU A 222 2.73 3.04 15.43
CA GLU A 222 2.86 3.38 16.86
C GLU A 222 4.30 3.24 17.38
N LYS A 223 5.11 2.37 16.76
CA LYS A 223 6.54 2.18 17.07
C LYS A 223 7.47 3.05 16.20
N GLY A 224 6.95 3.98 15.40
CA GLY A 224 7.73 4.92 14.60
C GLY A 224 8.29 4.34 13.31
N VAL A 225 7.70 3.29 12.74
CA VAL A 225 7.99 2.87 11.36
C VAL A 225 7.41 3.91 10.41
N ARG A 226 8.27 4.48 9.55
CA ARG A 226 7.91 5.62 8.70
C ARG A 226 6.95 5.28 7.58
N PHE A 227 7.12 4.13 6.95
CA PHE A 227 6.31 3.71 5.80
C PHE A 227 5.94 2.24 5.92
N VAL A 228 4.64 1.93 5.93
CA VAL A 228 4.12 0.56 5.98
C VAL A 228 3.26 0.33 4.75
N GLN A 229 3.62 -0.68 3.96
CA GLN A 229 2.95 -1.00 2.70
C GLN A 229 2.31 -2.38 2.78
N LEU A 230 1.00 -2.43 2.56
CA LEU A 230 0.20 -3.65 2.59
C LEU A 230 -0.22 -4.04 1.18
N TYR A 231 -0.06 -5.31 0.83
CA TYR A 231 -0.59 -5.91 -0.38
C TYR A 231 -1.56 -7.03 -0.03
N ASP A 232 -2.69 -7.06 -0.72
CA ASP A 232 -3.64 -8.16 -0.63
C ASP A 232 -3.97 -8.69 -2.04
N TYR A 233 -3.55 -9.91 -2.33
CA TYR A 233 -3.73 -10.55 -3.62
C TYR A 233 -5.16 -11.10 -3.79
N GLY A 234 -5.62 -11.25 -5.06
CA GLY A 234 -6.86 -11.95 -5.41
C GLY A 234 -8.07 -11.05 -5.62
N TRP A 235 -7.86 -9.80 -6.05
CA TRP A 235 -8.91 -8.85 -6.44
C TRP A 235 -9.24 -8.86 -7.94
N ASP A 236 -8.50 -9.64 -8.73
CA ASP A 236 -8.57 -9.69 -10.20
C ASP A 236 -9.74 -10.56 -10.68
N ALA A 237 -10.97 -10.02 -10.65
CA ALA A 237 -12.21 -10.74 -10.88
C ALA A 237 -12.67 -10.66 -12.35
N HIS A 238 -12.11 -11.52 -13.20
CA HIS A 238 -12.44 -11.65 -14.62
C HIS A 238 -13.67 -12.54 -14.92
N GLY A 239 -14.12 -13.37 -13.99
CA GLY A 239 -15.25 -14.28 -14.19
C GLY A 239 -14.88 -15.61 -14.85
N ASP A 240 -13.61 -15.99 -14.85
CA ASP A 240 -13.14 -17.27 -15.42
C ASP A 240 -13.66 -18.48 -14.62
N ASN A 241 -13.86 -18.29 -13.31
CA ASN A 241 -14.40 -19.28 -12.39
C ASN A 241 -15.13 -18.58 -11.22
N GLU A 242 -15.77 -19.35 -10.35
CA GLU A 242 -16.52 -18.81 -9.20
C GLU A 242 -15.64 -17.99 -8.25
N GLY A 243 -14.42 -18.47 -7.95
CA GLY A 243 -13.46 -17.78 -7.08
C GLY A 243 -12.91 -16.49 -7.69
N ASN A 244 -12.97 -16.34 -8.99
CA ASN A 244 -12.58 -15.17 -9.79
C ASN A 244 -13.84 -14.48 -10.38
N SER A 245 -14.86 -14.23 -9.53
CA SER A 245 -16.11 -13.62 -9.97
C SER A 245 -16.55 -12.49 -9.05
N LEU A 246 -17.35 -11.56 -9.57
CA LEU A 246 -17.97 -10.48 -8.79
C LEU A 246 -19.05 -11.01 -7.83
N THR A 247 -19.57 -12.20 -8.08
CA THR A 247 -20.69 -12.78 -7.32
C THR A 247 -20.25 -13.64 -6.14
N ALA A 248 -18.98 -14.09 -6.11
CA ALA A 248 -18.44 -14.91 -5.04
C ALA A 248 -17.07 -14.41 -4.57
N GLY A 249 -16.01 -14.55 -5.39
CA GLY A 249 -14.65 -14.19 -4.98
C GLY A 249 -14.50 -12.74 -4.55
N PHE A 250 -15.01 -11.80 -5.33
CA PHE A 250 -14.99 -10.37 -5.01
C PHE A 250 -15.77 -10.04 -3.71
N LEU A 251 -16.95 -10.65 -3.51
CA LEU A 251 -17.72 -10.44 -2.28
C LEU A 251 -16.96 -10.94 -1.04
N LYS A 252 -16.31 -12.09 -1.17
CA LYS A 252 -15.45 -12.62 -0.11
C LYS A 252 -14.29 -11.66 0.21
N LYS A 253 -13.66 -11.08 -0.81
CA LYS A 253 -12.61 -10.08 -0.64
C LYS A 253 -13.13 -8.81 0.04
N CYS A 254 -14.29 -8.31 -0.35
CA CYS A 254 -14.94 -7.18 0.34
C CYS A 254 -15.13 -7.48 1.85
N GLN A 255 -15.66 -8.65 2.20
CA GLN A 255 -15.87 -9.07 3.59
C GLN A 255 -14.56 -9.16 4.38
N MET A 256 -13.49 -9.67 3.75
CA MET A 256 -12.17 -9.80 4.39
C MET A 256 -11.51 -8.44 4.63
N MET A 257 -11.74 -7.45 3.76
CA MET A 257 -11.10 -6.14 3.79
C MET A 257 -11.88 -5.11 4.64
N ASP A 258 -13.20 -5.13 4.60
CA ASP A 258 -14.06 -4.07 5.13
C ASP A 258 -13.84 -3.80 6.62
N ARG A 259 -13.91 -4.85 7.44
CA ARG A 259 -13.76 -4.74 8.91
C ARG A 259 -12.37 -4.26 9.32
N PRO A 260 -11.26 -4.87 8.88
CA PRO A 260 -9.92 -4.46 9.32
C PRO A 260 -9.51 -3.09 8.81
N VAL A 261 -9.96 -2.65 7.63
CA VAL A 261 -9.69 -1.28 7.14
C VAL A 261 -10.43 -0.26 8.01
N ALA A 262 -11.71 -0.49 8.30
CA ALA A 262 -12.45 0.39 9.20
C ALA A 262 -11.84 0.42 10.60
N ALA A 263 -11.41 -0.74 11.12
CA ALA A 263 -10.72 -0.86 12.41
C ALA A 263 -9.42 -0.06 12.44
N LEU A 264 -8.59 -0.15 11.39
CA LEU A 264 -7.33 0.58 11.29
C LEU A 264 -7.55 2.10 11.43
N ILE A 265 -8.48 2.67 10.67
CA ILE A 265 -8.79 4.11 10.74
C ILE A 265 -9.32 4.50 12.12
N LEU A 266 -10.23 3.71 12.69
CA LEU A 266 -10.81 4.00 14.01
C LEU A 266 -9.77 3.86 15.15
N ASP A 267 -8.91 2.86 15.10
CA ASP A 267 -7.87 2.61 16.11
C ASP A 267 -6.80 3.72 16.06
N LEU A 268 -6.33 4.08 14.87
CA LEU A 268 -5.42 5.22 14.68
C LEU A 268 -6.05 6.52 15.24
N LYS A 269 -7.33 6.76 14.94
CA LYS A 269 -8.06 7.93 15.45
C LYS A 269 -8.19 7.92 16.97
N GLN A 270 -8.57 6.80 17.58
CA GLN A 270 -8.73 6.66 19.04
C GLN A 270 -7.41 6.86 19.79
N ARG A 271 -6.28 6.51 19.17
CA ARG A 271 -4.93 6.69 19.72
C ARG A 271 -4.34 8.06 19.44
N GLY A 272 -5.04 8.95 18.73
CA GLY A 272 -4.51 10.24 18.30
C GLY A 272 -3.41 10.16 17.24
N LEU A 273 -3.26 9.01 16.57
CA LEU A 273 -2.22 8.78 15.56
C LEU A 273 -2.69 9.15 14.15
N LEU A 274 -4.00 9.24 13.90
CA LEU A 274 -4.53 9.46 12.55
C LEU A 274 -4.18 10.85 12.01
N GLU A 275 -4.00 11.84 12.87
CA GLU A 275 -3.66 13.22 12.46
C GLU A 275 -2.27 13.31 11.84
N ASP A 276 -1.33 12.46 12.32
CA ASP A 276 0.06 12.39 11.85
C ASP A 276 0.31 11.19 10.93
N THR A 277 -0.72 10.40 10.62
CA THR A 277 -0.61 9.20 9.78
C THR A 277 -1.49 9.33 8.55
N LEU A 278 -0.86 9.41 7.37
CA LEU A 278 -1.58 9.33 6.10
C LEU A 278 -1.86 7.87 5.74
N VAL A 279 -3.12 7.52 5.58
CA VAL A 279 -3.57 6.21 5.08
C VAL A 279 -4.06 6.37 3.65
N VAL A 280 -3.47 5.61 2.72
CA VAL A 280 -3.84 5.59 1.30
C VAL A 280 -4.31 4.20 0.92
N TRP A 281 -5.43 4.10 0.24
CA TRP A 281 -5.99 2.85 -0.27
C TRP A 281 -6.33 2.97 -1.75
N GLY A 282 -6.01 1.95 -2.52
CA GLY A 282 -6.33 1.89 -3.94
C GLY A 282 -5.81 0.63 -4.60
N GLY A 283 -6.04 0.55 -5.89
CA GLY A 283 -5.43 -0.43 -6.79
C GLY A 283 -4.67 0.27 -7.90
N GLU A 284 -3.95 -0.50 -8.70
CA GLU A 284 -3.11 0.00 -9.79
C GLU A 284 -3.91 0.49 -11.00
N PHE A 285 -5.15 0.06 -11.17
CA PHE A 285 -6.13 0.50 -12.16
C PHE A 285 -7.56 0.13 -11.72
N GLY A 286 -8.54 0.54 -12.50
CA GLY A 286 -9.96 0.22 -12.32
C GLY A 286 -10.42 -0.99 -13.14
N ARG A 287 -11.74 -1.11 -13.23
CA ARG A 287 -12.42 -2.15 -13.99
C ARG A 287 -13.47 -1.55 -14.92
N THR A 288 -13.64 -2.15 -16.10
CA THR A 288 -14.70 -1.74 -17.02
C THR A 288 -16.07 -1.85 -16.35
N PRO A 289 -17.03 -0.96 -16.63
CA PRO A 289 -18.40 -1.10 -16.13
C PRO A 289 -19.20 -2.20 -16.86
N MET A 290 -18.62 -2.86 -17.88
CA MET A 290 -19.21 -3.93 -18.65
C MET A 290 -18.73 -5.30 -18.18
N GLN A 291 -19.55 -6.33 -18.37
CA GLN A 291 -19.13 -7.72 -18.20
C GLN A 291 -18.06 -8.07 -19.23
N GLU A 292 -17.00 -8.69 -18.77
CA GLU A 292 -15.95 -9.20 -19.64
C GLU A 292 -16.42 -10.38 -20.48
N ASN A 293 -15.94 -10.42 -21.72
CA ASN A 293 -16.23 -11.47 -22.68
C ASN A 293 -14.97 -11.79 -23.50
N ARG A 294 -14.09 -12.63 -22.93
CA ARG A 294 -12.78 -12.93 -23.51
C ARG A 294 -12.80 -13.73 -24.81
N ILE A 295 -13.82 -14.54 -25.04
CA ILE A 295 -13.86 -15.50 -26.14
C ILE A 295 -15.10 -15.34 -27.04
N GLY A 296 -15.75 -14.16 -27.00
CA GLY A 296 -16.97 -13.94 -27.80
C GLY A 296 -18.21 -14.68 -27.28
N ILE A 297 -18.06 -15.50 -26.24
CA ILE A 297 -19.14 -16.18 -25.51
C ILE A 297 -19.07 -15.59 -24.09
N GLY A 298 -20.20 -15.09 -23.55
CA GLY A 298 -20.23 -14.56 -22.20
C GLY A 298 -19.63 -15.55 -21.19
N ASN A 299 -18.75 -15.09 -20.32
CA ASN A 299 -18.19 -15.91 -19.25
C ASN A 299 -19.32 -16.53 -18.41
N LEU A 300 -19.12 -17.75 -17.93
CA LEU A 300 -20.08 -18.44 -17.06
C LEU A 300 -20.34 -17.65 -15.76
N PHE A 301 -19.32 -16.95 -15.29
CA PHE A 301 -19.37 -16.09 -14.11
C PHE A 301 -19.19 -14.62 -14.49
N VAL A 302 -19.72 -13.72 -13.68
CA VAL A 302 -19.64 -12.28 -13.94
C VAL A 302 -18.25 -11.77 -13.52
N GLY A 303 -17.54 -11.15 -14.45
CA GLY A 303 -16.25 -10.51 -14.23
C GLY A 303 -16.11 -9.21 -15.02
N ARG A 304 -15.02 -8.49 -14.84
CA ARG A 304 -14.75 -7.22 -15.51
C ARG A 304 -13.29 -7.14 -15.94
N ASP A 305 -13.07 -6.58 -17.11
CA ASP A 305 -11.74 -6.31 -17.65
C ASP A 305 -11.07 -5.11 -16.98
N HIS A 306 -9.76 -4.97 -17.18
CA HIS A 306 -8.95 -3.87 -16.70
C HIS A 306 -9.36 -2.55 -17.36
N GLN A 307 -9.34 -1.46 -16.60
CA GLN A 307 -9.64 -0.12 -17.08
C GLN A 307 -8.74 0.91 -16.39
N GLY A 308 -7.89 1.56 -17.18
CA GLY A 308 -6.96 2.58 -16.68
C GLY A 308 -7.55 3.98 -16.59
N ASP A 309 -8.64 4.31 -17.30
CA ASP A 309 -9.08 5.70 -17.51
C ASP A 309 -9.87 6.29 -16.33
N ALA A 310 -10.49 5.45 -15.50
CA ALA A 310 -11.16 5.90 -14.28
C ALA A 310 -11.21 4.82 -13.21
N PHE A 311 -10.69 5.12 -12.02
CA PHE A 311 -10.85 4.29 -10.83
C PHE A 311 -10.88 5.13 -9.56
N THR A 312 -11.28 4.51 -8.46
CA THR A 312 -11.39 5.19 -7.18
C THR A 312 -10.26 4.81 -6.26
N MET A 313 -9.59 5.81 -5.72
CA MET A 313 -8.74 5.68 -4.55
C MET A 313 -9.30 6.53 -3.41
N TRP A 314 -8.85 6.30 -2.18
CA TRP A 314 -9.17 7.16 -1.07
C TRP A 314 -7.98 7.35 -0.13
N MET A 315 -8.02 8.48 0.59
CA MET A 315 -7.03 8.85 1.59
C MET A 315 -7.72 9.26 2.89
N ALA A 316 -7.03 9.07 4.02
CA ALA A 316 -7.51 9.50 5.33
C ALA A 316 -6.34 9.88 6.24
N GLY A 317 -6.57 10.79 7.18
CA GLY A 317 -5.55 11.27 8.14
C GLY A 317 -4.50 12.16 7.51
N GLY A 318 -3.42 12.44 8.23
CA GLY A 318 -2.22 13.13 7.75
C GLY A 318 -2.47 14.41 6.94
N GLY A 319 -3.36 15.32 7.38
CA GLY A 319 -3.66 16.56 6.67
C GLY A 319 -4.72 16.43 5.54
N ILE A 320 -5.37 15.29 5.41
CA ILE A 320 -6.46 15.06 4.44
C ILE A 320 -7.78 15.65 4.96
N LYS A 321 -8.47 16.36 4.09
CA LYS A 321 -9.80 16.91 4.34
C LYS A 321 -10.85 15.81 4.43
N LYS A 322 -11.57 15.76 5.54
CA LYS A 322 -12.52 14.68 5.89
C LYS A 322 -13.82 14.77 5.07
N GLY A 323 -14.33 13.62 4.61
CA GLY A 323 -15.65 13.48 3.99
C GLY A 323 -15.79 14.07 2.59
N VAL A 324 -14.70 14.48 1.94
CA VAL A 324 -14.74 15.10 0.61
C VAL A 324 -14.70 14.07 -0.51
N VAL A 325 -15.20 14.48 -1.67
CA VAL A 325 -15.11 13.72 -2.92
C VAL A 325 -14.49 14.64 -3.97
N HIS A 326 -13.40 14.20 -4.56
CA HIS A 326 -12.74 14.88 -5.68
C HIS A 326 -12.83 14.01 -6.94
N GLY A 327 -13.12 14.66 -8.06
CA GLY A 327 -13.25 14.00 -9.36
C GLY A 327 -14.62 13.40 -9.62
N LYS A 328 -14.92 13.24 -10.91
CA LYS A 328 -16.19 12.73 -11.40
C LYS A 328 -15.99 11.90 -12.66
N THR A 329 -16.70 10.79 -12.76
CA THR A 329 -16.76 9.97 -13.98
C THR A 329 -18.01 10.32 -14.81
N ASP A 330 -18.02 9.82 -16.04
CA ASP A 330 -19.22 9.76 -16.85
C ASP A 330 -20.34 8.92 -16.18
N GLU A 331 -21.50 8.87 -16.79
CA GLU A 331 -22.68 8.14 -16.27
C GLU A 331 -22.46 6.62 -16.18
N LEU A 332 -21.53 6.07 -16.94
CA LEU A 332 -21.18 4.65 -16.96
C LEU A 332 -20.08 4.32 -15.93
N GLY A 333 -19.34 5.31 -15.44
CA GLY A 333 -18.13 5.09 -14.65
C GLY A 333 -16.94 4.59 -15.48
N TYR A 334 -16.93 4.91 -16.78
CA TYR A 334 -15.90 4.44 -17.72
C TYR A 334 -14.75 5.44 -17.85
N THR A 335 -15.06 6.74 -17.97
CA THR A 335 -14.07 7.81 -18.18
C THR A 335 -14.17 8.87 -17.10
N GLY A 336 -13.01 9.35 -16.62
CA GLY A 336 -12.93 10.53 -15.75
C GLY A 336 -13.21 11.81 -16.55
N ILE A 337 -14.25 12.58 -16.17
CA ILE A 337 -14.69 13.78 -16.90
C ILE A 337 -14.40 15.10 -16.18
N GLU A 338 -14.16 15.05 -14.86
CA GLU A 338 -13.86 16.23 -14.04
C GLU A 338 -12.89 15.85 -12.92
N GLY A 339 -11.95 16.74 -12.58
CA GLY A 339 -11.01 16.53 -11.49
C GLY A 339 -10.17 15.25 -11.64
N ARG A 340 -9.70 14.98 -12.86
CA ARG A 340 -8.85 13.81 -13.14
C ARG A 340 -7.56 13.88 -12.34
N VAL A 341 -7.14 12.74 -11.83
CA VAL A 341 -5.96 12.59 -10.98
C VAL A 341 -5.06 11.51 -11.58
N SER A 342 -3.82 11.87 -11.92
CA SER A 342 -2.82 10.90 -12.36
C SER A 342 -2.14 10.21 -11.17
N VAL A 343 -1.42 9.12 -11.44
CA VAL A 343 -0.57 8.47 -10.42
C VAL A 343 0.49 9.44 -9.89
N HIS A 344 1.06 10.29 -10.74
CA HIS A 344 2.04 11.29 -10.32
C HIS A 344 1.43 12.39 -9.44
N ASP A 345 0.14 12.75 -9.63
CA ASP A 345 -0.55 13.71 -8.74
C ASP A 345 -0.73 13.12 -7.33
N ILE A 346 -1.00 11.81 -7.23
CA ILE A 346 -1.04 11.08 -5.96
C ILE A 346 0.32 11.14 -5.28
N HIS A 347 1.40 10.85 -6.00
CA HIS A 347 2.76 10.92 -5.47
C HIS A 347 3.14 12.34 -5.02
N ALA A 348 2.84 13.35 -5.83
CA ALA A 348 3.09 14.75 -5.50
C ALA A 348 2.34 15.16 -4.22
N THR A 349 1.07 14.73 -4.09
CA THR A 349 0.25 15.01 -2.91
C THR A 349 0.77 14.30 -1.65
N ILE A 350 1.17 13.03 -1.75
CA ILE A 350 1.77 12.29 -0.63
C ILE A 350 3.07 12.98 -0.18
N LEU A 351 3.96 13.32 -1.13
CA LEU A 351 5.22 14.01 -0.81
C LEU A 351 4.97 15.37 -0.18
N HIS A 352 3.99 16.14 -0.69
CA HIS A 352 3.62 17.44 -0.11
C HIS A 352 3.13 17.30 1.33
N LEU A 353 2.25 16.33 1.64
CA LEU A 353 1.78 16.05 3.00
C LEU A 353 2.90 15.60 3.94
N LEU A 354 3.97 15.03 3.41
CA LEU A 354 5.19 14.68 4.15
C LEU A 354 6.19 15.84 4.26
N GLY A 355 5.84 17.03 3.75
CA GLY A 355 6.66 18.24 3.85
C GLY A 355 7.71 18.41 2.74
N PHE A 356 7.62 17.65 1.65
CA PHE A 356 8.50 17.79 0.52
C PHE A 356 7.89 18.65 -0.60
N ASP A 357 8.72 19.46 -1.24
CA ASP A 357 8.48 19.90 -2.59
C ASP A 357 8.88 18.77 -3.55
N HIS A 358 7.91 18.18 -4.23
CA HIS A 358 8.15 17.01 -5.09
C HIS A 358 8.98 17.33 -6.33
N GLU A 359 9.11 18.61 -6.70
CA GLU A 359 9.93 19.05 -7.83
C GLU A 359 11.39 19.22 -7.43
N GLU A 360 11.65 19.73 -6.22
CA GLU A 360 12.99 19.95 -5.67
C GLU A 360 13.56 18.69 -5.00
N PHE A 361 12.71 17.76 -4.57
CA PHE A 361 13.13 16.51 -3.92
C PHE A 361 13.67 15.51 -4.94
N THR A 362 14.98 15.58 -5.17
CA THR A 362 15.68 14.82 -6.22
C THR A 362 16.84 13.98 -5.66
N TYR A 363 17.26 12.99 -6.45
CA TYR A 363 18.49 12.22 -6.26
C TYR A 363 19.31 12.21 -7.53
N GLN A 364 20.61 12.54 -7.40
CA GLN A 364 21.55 12.54 -8.53
C GLN A 364 21.98 11.10 -8.86
N PHE A 365 21.65 10.67 -10.06
CA PHE A 365 22.07 9.34 -10.54
C PHE A 365 22.49 9.43 -12.01
N GLN A 366 23.70 8.95 -12.30
CA GLN A 366 24.30 8.99 -13.67
C GLN A 366 24.22 10.36 -14.34
N GLY A 367 24.49 11.42 -13.57
CA GLY A 367 24.54 12.80 -14.09
C GLY A 367 23.17 13.49 -14.29
N ARG A 368 22.06 12.82 -13.90
CA ARG A 368 20.72 13.38 -13.96
C ARG A 368 20.08 13.46 -12.58
N PRO A 369 19.41 14.58 -12.20
CA PRO A 369 18.53 14.62 -11.05
C PRO A 369 17.23 13.87 -11.35
N PHE A 370 16.95 12.83 -10.59
CA PHE A 370 15.72 12.08 -10.66
C PHE A 370 14.80 12.44 -9.51
N ARG A 371 13.50 12.47 -9.76
CA ARG A 371 12.44 12.61 -8.77
C ARG A 371 11.37 11.53 -8.94
N LEU A 372 10.59 11.25 -7.91
CA LEU A 372 9.53 10.22 -7.94
C LEU A 372 8.48 10.54 -9.02
N THR A 373 8.11 11.80 -9.15
CA THR A 373 7.08 12.29 -10.10
C THR A 373 7.58 12.50 -11.53
N ASP A 374 8.85 12.19 -11.81
CA ASP A 374 9.55 12.46 -13.07
C ASP A 374 9.37 13.92 -13.50
N VAL A 375 8.67 14.19 -14.61
CA VAL A 375 8.38 15.57 -15.11
C VAL A 375 6.92 15.98 -14.87
N GLU A 376 6.15 15.12 -14.23
CA GLU A 376 4.71 15.22 -14.01
C GLU A 376 4.39 15.53 -12.53
N GLY A 377 3.11 15.52 -12.20
CA GLY A 377 2.59 15.60 -10.84
C GLY A 377 2.12 16.99 -10.45
N ARG A 378 0.93 17.04 -9.91
CA ARG A 378 0.29 18.21 -9.32
C ARG A 378 -0.25 17.85 -7.94
N VAL A 379 0.00 18.69 -6.95
CA VAL A 379 -0.62 18.54 -5.62
C VAL A 379 -2.13 18.75 -5.73
N ILE A 380 -2.90 17.81 -5.21
CA ILE A 380 -4.37 17.84 -5.22
C ILE A 380 -4.86 18.68 -4.02
N ASN A 381 -4.79 20.00 -4.15
CA ASN A 381 -5.13 20.93 -3.06
C ASN A 381 -6.58 20.82 -2.60
N GLU A 382 -7.48 20.32 -3.43
CA GLU A 382 -8.91 20.17 -3.16
C GLU A 382 -9.22 19.20 -2.02
N ILE A 383 -8.30 18.26 -1.72
CA ILE A 383 -8.44 17.28 -0.64
C ILE A 383 -7.58 17.58 0.58
N LEU A 384 -6.84 18.69 0.59
CA LEU A 384 -5.99 19.09 1.72
C LEU A 384 -6.79 19.94 2.73
N SER A 385 -6.52 19.74 4.05
CA SER A 385 -7.18 20.45 5.15
C SER A 385 -6.57 21.84 5.42
#